data_8c818cbcd4bfda86ea34c60d6edc5cda
#
_entry.id   8c818cbcd4bfda86ea34c60d6edc5cda
#
_cell.length_a   1.000
_cell.length_b   1.000
_cell.length_c   1.000
_cell.angle_alpha   90.00
_cell.angle_beta   90.00
_cell.angle_gamma   90.00
#
_symmetry.space_group_name_H-M   'P 1'
#
loop_
_entity.id
_entity.type
_entity.pdbx_description
1 polymer ?
#
loop_
_entity_poly.entity_id
_entity_poly.type
_entity_poly.pdbx_seq_one_letter_code
_entity_poly.pdbx_strand_id
1 'polypeptide(L)'
;MGAVGKSPIRLLSTMRSHGCGDLRPDASGQAVQLCGWVDRCRDHGGVIFIDLRDRSGTVQITVDPDLGAEAFAAAEQLRNETVIQVAGTVRERPAESINEKLATGRVEVLASAITVLNAVKGNLPFPVSVHDEENTREELRLRHRYLDLRRERMNRNLRLRHQAVQAMRRHLEDAGFIEVETPILTRSTPEGARDYLVPSRVCGGEWFALPQSPQLFKQLLMVGGLERYYQIARCFRDEDLRADRQPEFTQLDMEMSFMDQEQILELNEGLIASIWQAVKGIELPRPFPRLTWHEAMERYGTDRPDTRYGLELVNVSDLVADMGFKVFSGAVAAXGSVKVLPVPGGNDAISNVRIKPGGDVFSEAQKAGAGGLAFIRVREGGEIDTIGAIKDNLTEEKKAELLARTGAEPGXLLLFGAGDTATVNKALDRVRQFLARELKLIPDPKKVYSWDLEADEQMRWNFLWVVDFPMFEFNAEENRLEALHHPFCAPNSADLGDDPAAWADTLPTARAQAYDLVLNGLELGGGSLRIHDSALQRQVLQTIGLPLDEAERQFGFLMEALDMGAPPHGGLAYGVDRIVMLLAGEESIRDTIAFPKTQQARCLMTQAPADVSERQLEELHVASTWVDEES
;
A
#
# COMPACT_ATOMS: atom_id res chain seq x y z
N MET A 1 -23.38 14.20 -6.27
CA MET A 1 -24.18 13.92 -7.47
C MET A 1 -23.40 13.07 -8.41
N GLY A 2 -23.91 11.94 -8.70
CA GLY A 2 -23.41 11.22 -9.84
C GLY A 2 -22.58 9.99 -9.51
N ALA A 3 -23.21 9.05 -8.82
CA ALA A 3 -22.87 7.69 -9.15
C ALA A 3 -23.14 7.59 -10.64
N VAL A 4 -22.09 7.59 -11.45
CA VAL A 4 -22.22 7.26 -12.85
C VAL A 4 -22.97 5.94 -12.84
N GLY A 5 -24.18 5.95 -13.32
CA GLY A 5 -25.01 4.76 -13.36
C GLY A 5 -24.31 3.72 -14.19
N LYS A 6 -23.58 2.86 -13.50
CA LYS A 6 -23.03 1.68 -14.17
C LYS A 6 -24.22 0.86 -14.57
N SER A 7 -24.34 0.58 -15.85
CA SER A 7 -25.32 -0.37 -16.34
C SER A 7 -25.26 -1.59 -15.43
N PRO A 8 -26.40 -2.05 -14.94
CA PRO A 8 -26.36 -3.23 -14.10
C PRO A 8 -25.63 -4.34 -14.81
N ILE A 9 -24.70 -4.96 -14.11
CA ILE A 9 -23.99 -6.11 -14.65
C ILE A 9 -25.08 -7.13 -14.98
N ARG A 10 -25.19 -7.47 -16.27
CA ARG A 10 -26.20 -8.45 -16.67
C ARG A 10 -25.76 -9.81 -16.18
N LEU A 11 -26.25 -10.17 -14.99
CA LEU A 11 -26.02 -11.50 -14.44
C LEU A 11 -27.03 -12.51 -14.99
N LEU A 12 -27.52 -12.23 -16.19
CA LEU A 12 -28.56 -13.02 -16.84
C LEU A 12 -28.07 -14.45 -17.12
N SER A 13 -28.88 -15.41 -16.75
CA SER A 13 -28.62 -16.82 -17.01
C SER A 13 -29.96 -17.54 -17.08
N THR A 14 -29.94 -18.83 -17.40
CA THR A 14 -31.17 -19.63 -17.39
C THR A 14 -31.70 -19.83 -15.97
N MET A 15 -30.86 -19.60 -14.94
CA MET A 15 -31.26 -19.79 -13.56
C MET A 15 -31.77 -18.53 -12.88
N ARG A 16 -31.42 -17.34 -13.40
CA ARG A 16 -31.89 -16.09 -12.82
C ARG A 16 -32.08 -15.00 -13.87
N SER A 17 -33.10 -14.20 -13.63
CA SER A 17 -33.47 -13.10 -14.54
C SER A 17 -32.87 -11.77 -14.13
N HIS A 18 -32.54 -11.58 -12.84
CA HIS A 18 -32.07 -10.32 -12.27
C HIS A 18 -31.07 -10.57 -11.18
N GLY A 19 -30.22 -9.58 -10.89
CA GLY A 19 -29.45 -9.58 -9.65
C GLY A 19 -30.33 -9.14 -8.48
N CYS A 20 -30.08 -9.72 -7.30
CA CYS A 20 -30.87 -9.38 -6.12
C CYS A 20 -30.84 -7.88 -5.81
N GLY A 21 -29.67 -7.26 -5.93
CA GLY A 21 -29.48 -5.85 -5.61
C GLY A 21 -29.91 -4.88 -6.70
N ASP A 22 -30.38 -5.38 -7.85
CA ASP A 22 -30.70 -4.55 -9.02
C ASP A 22 -32.16 -4.13 -9.11
N LEU A 23 -33.02 -4.66 -8.25
CA LEU A 23 -34.46 -4.42 -8.34
C LEU A 23 -34.82 -3.03 -7.81
N ARG A 24 -35.67 -2.34 -8.57
CA ARG A 24 -36.15 -0.98 -8.27
C ARG A 24 -37.63 -0.90 -8.54
N PRO A 25 -38.31 0.18 -8.13
CA PRO A 25 -39.76 0.30 -8.34
C PRO A 25 -40.23 0.12 -9.79
N ASP A 26 -39.39 0.44 -10.78
CA ASP A 26 -39.78 0.26 -12.18
C ASP A 26 -39.95 -1.21 -12.59
N ALA A 27 -39.45 -2.14 -11.77
CA ALA A 27 -39.64 -3.57 -11.99
C ALA A 27 -40.94 -4.10 -11.39
N SER A 28 -41.70 -3.26 -10.72
CA SER A 28 -42.94 -3.66 -10.05
C SER A 28 -43.87 -4.35 -11.03
N GLY A 29 -44.42 -5.49 -10.63
CA GLY A 29 -45.30 -6.31 -11.47
C GLY A 29 -44.57 -7.33 -12.31
N GLN A 30 -43.28 -7.27 -12.42
CA GLN A 30 -42.50 -8.24 -13.21
C GLN A 30 -42.33 -9.56 -12.46
N ALA A 31 -42.47 -10.66 -13.21
CA ALA A 31 -42.08 -11.96 -12.73
C ALA A 31 -40.56 -12.07 -12.77
N VAL A 32 -39.96 -12.50 -11.69
CA VAL A 32 -38.50 -12.60 -11.60
C VAL A 32 -38.10 -13.96 -11.07
N GLN A 33 -36.87 -14.32 -11.37
CA GLN A 33 -36.22 -15.52 -10.83
C GLN A 33 -34.88 -15.07 -10.31
N LEU A 34 -34.63 -15.28 -9.01
CA LEU A 34 -33.44 -14.82 -8.31
C LEU A 34 -32.68 -15.99 -7.72
N CYS A 35 -31.37 -15.88 -7.66
CA CYS A 35 -30.51 -16.84 -6.96
C CYS A 35 -29.60 -16.10 -6.01
N GLY A 36 -29.37 -16.67 -4.84
CA GLY A 36 -28.49 -16.04 -3.87
C GLY A 36 -28.40 -16.82 -2.58
N TRP A 37 -27.79 -16.16 -1.61
CA TRP A 37 -27.61 -16.69 -0.26
C TRP A 37 -28.62 -16.06 0.68
N VAL A 38 -29.19 -16.89 1.56
CA VAL A 38 -30.07 -16.40 2.62
C VAL A 38 -29.21 -15.63 3.61
N ASP A 39 -29.37 -14.31 3.61
CA ASP A 39 -28.65 -13.46 4.57
C ASP A 39 -29.27 -13.56 5.95
N ARG A 40 -30.62 -13.58 5.98
CA ARG A 40 -31.38 -13.52 7.23
C ARG A 40 -32.83 -13.90 6.96
N CYS A 41 -33.46 -14.60 7.91
CA CYS A 41 -34.89 -14.92 7.89
C CYS A 41 -35.55 -14.33 9.14
N ARG A 42 -36.76 -13.80 8.96
CA ARG A 42 -37.57 -13.27 10.06
C ARG A 42 -39.01 -13.71 9.87
N ASP A 43 -39.64 -14.11 10.96
CA ASP A 43 -41.07 -14.44 10.96
C ASP A 43 -41.81 -13.34 11.72
N HIS A 44 -42.71 -12.65 11.03
CA HIS A 44 -43.53 -11.60 11.62
C HIS A 44 -44.99 -11.87 11.31
N GLY A 45 -45.72 -12.30 12.32
CA GLY A 45 -47.14 -12.48 12.20
C GLY A 45 -47.56 -13.56 11.20
N GLY A 46 -46.73 -14.59 11.03
CA GLY A 46 -47.04 -15.69 10.13
C GLY A 46 -46.61 -15.46 8.69
N VAL A 47 -45.91 -14.36 8.41
CA VAL A 47 -45.30 -14.09 7.11
C VAL A 47 -43.80 -14.14 7.29
N ILE A 48 -43.11 -14.84 6.43
CA ILE A 48 -41.64 -14.95 6.51
C ILE A 48 -40.99 -13.95 5.55
N PHE A 49 -40.02 -13.22 6.05
CA PHE A 49 -39.20 -12.28 5.27
C PHE A 49 -37.80 -12.83 5.18
N ILE A 50 -37.31 -12.99 3.95
CA ILE A 50 -35.94 -13.44 3.68
C ILE A 50 -35.19 -12.30 3.04
N ASP A 51 -34.03 -11.95 3.59
CA ASP A 51 -33.11 -11.06 2.90
C ASP A 51 -32.23 -11.96 2.03
N LEU A 52 -32.36 -11.84 0.72
CA LEU A 52 -31.64 -12.66 -0.24
C LEU A 52 -30.50 -11.83 -0.84
N ARG A 53 -29.29 -12.34 -0.73
CA ARG A 53 -28.07 -11.63 -1.09
C ARG A 53 -27.34 -12.32 -2.23
N ASP A 54 -26.91 -11.50 -3.20
CA ASP A 54 -25.88 -11.90 -4.17
C ASP A 54 -24.85 -10.77 -4.25
N ARG A 55 -23.92 -10.83 -5.20
CA ARG A 55 -22.87 -9.80 -5.25
C ARG A 55 -23.40 -8.41 -5.63
N SER A 56 -24.59 -8.32 -6.20
CA SER A 56 -25.19 -7.03 -6.56
C SER A 56 -25.84 -6.33 -5.36
N GLY A 57 -26.15 -7.06 -4.31
CA GLY A 57 -26.79 -6.53 -3.11
C GLY A 57 -27.82 -7.47 -2.54
N THR A 58 -28.74 -6.91 -1.76
CA THR A 58 -29.76 -7.67 -1.02
C THR A 58 -31.15 -7.18 -1.40
N VAL A 59 -32.12 -8.11 -1.46
CA VAL A 59 -33.52 -7.76 -1.66
C VAL A 59 -34.38 -8.58 -0.70
N GLN A 60 -35.48 -8.00 -0.24
CA GLN A 60 -36.42 -8.67 0.63
C GLN A 60 -37.34 -9.58 -0.17
N ILE A 61 -37.39 -10.83 0.25
CA ILE A 61 -38.35 -11.81 -0.28
C ILE A 61 -39.44 -11.97 0.78
N THR A 62 -40.69 -11.82 0.36
CA THR A 62 -41.84 -12.00 1.26
C THR A 62 -42.53 -13.29 0.93
N VAL A 63 -42.71 -14.16 1.93
CA VAL A 63 -43.29 -15.47 1.76
C VAL A 63 -44.56 -15.53 2.60
N ASP A 64 -45.71 -15.51 1.92
CA ASP A 64 -47.04 -15.50 2.54
C ASP A 64 -47.63 -16.89 2.39
N PRO A 65 -48.00 -17.57 3.49
CA PRO A 65 -48.52 -18.93 3.39
C PRO A 65 -49.82 -19.00 2.61
N ASP A 66 -50.61 -17.94 2.56
CA ASP A 66 -51.87 -17.91 1.82
C ASP A 66 -51.65 -17.84 0.30
N LEU A 67 -50.45 -17.41 -0.14
CA LEU A 67 -50.15 -17.22 -1.55
C LEU A 67 -49.18 -18.28 -2.10
N GLY A 68 -48.50 -19.03 -1.21
CA GLY A 68 -47.57 -20.05 -1.63
C GLY A 68 -47.23 -21.00 -0.48
N ALA A 69 -48.08 -21.97 -0.25
CA ALA A 69 -47.91 -22.90 0.88
C ALA A 69 -46.60 -23.69 0.81
N GLU A 70 -46.23 -24.16 -0.40
CA GLU A 70 -44.98 -24.92 -0.56
C GLU A 70 -43.75 -24.01 -0.35
N ALA A 71 -43.79 -22.79 -0.86
CA ALA A 71 -42.73 -21.84 -0.65
C ALA A 71 -42.56 -21.49 0.83
N PHE A 72 -43.70 -21.34 1.53
CA PHE A 72 -43.68 -21.05 2.97
C PHE A 72 -43.06 -22.21 3.75
N ALA A 73 -43.44 -23.45 3.42
CA ALA A 73 -42.88 -24.63 4.07
C ALA A 73 -41.36 -24.71 3.86
N ALA A 74 -40.89 -24.38 2.66
CA ALA A 74 -39.48 -24.36 2.38
C ALA A 74 -38.79 -23.26 3.18
N ALA A 75 -39.40 -22.06 3.26
CA ALA A 75 -38.84 -20.92 3.96
C ALA A 75 -38.65 -21.17 5.45
N GLU A 76 -39.58 -21.93 6.06
CA GLU A 76 -39.51 -22.25 7.48
C GLU A 76 -38.25 -23.05 7.85
N GLN A 77 -37.67 -23.77 6.89
CA GLN A 77 -36.52 -24.66 7.12
C GLN A 77 -35.19 -23.99 6.76
N LEU A 78 -35.19 -22.76 6.24
CA LEU A 78 -33.96 -22.12 5.76
C LEU A 78 -33.07 -21.67 6.90
N ARG A 79 -31.78 -21.92 6.69
CA ARG A 79 -30.73 -21.41 7.57
C ARG A 79 -29.94 -20.36 6.83
N ASN A 80 -29.35 -19.44 7.58
CA ASN A 80 -28.47 -18.39 7.00
C ASN A 80 -27.40 -19.05 6.15
N GLU A 81 -27.10 -18.42 5.03
CA GLU A 81 -26.08 -18.81 4.04
C GLU A 81 -26.48 -20.01 3.18
N THR A 82 -27.70 -20.48 3.28
CA THR A 82 -28.25 -21.48 2.33
C THR A 82 -28.40 -20.83 0.95
N VAL A 83 -28.03 -21.54 -0.10
CA VAL A 83 -28.18 -21.06 -1.47
C VAL A 83 -29.54 -21.44 -1.98
N ILE A 84 -30.33 -20.47 -2.41
CA ILE A 84 -31.70 -20.73 -2.89
C ILE A 84 -31.94 -20.02 -4.22
N GLN A 85 -32.96 -20.53 -4.91
CA GLN A 85 -33.56 -19.91 -6.08
C GLN A 85 -35.00 -19.53 -5.71
N VAL A 86 -35.39 -18.31 -6.03
CA VAL A 86 -36.72 -17.78 -5.72
C VAL A 86 -37.39 -17.37 -7.02
N ALA A 87 -38.57 -17.86 -7.27
CA ALA A 87 -39.48 -17.38 -8.31
C ALA A 87 -40.54 -16.51 -7.63
N GLY A 88 -40.84 -15.37 -8.20
CA GLY A 88 -41.84 -14.48 -7.60
C GLY A 88 -42.11 -13.26 -8.44
N THR A 89 -42.86 -12.34 -7.87
CA THR A 89 -43.28 -11.11 -8.52
C THR A 89 -42.80 -9.91 -7.68
N VAL A 90 -42.20 -8.94 -8.35
CA VAL A 90 -41.77 -7.71 -7.70
C VAL A 90 -42.99 -6.84 -7.38
N ARG A 91 -43.04 -6.30 -6.18
CA ARG A 91 -44.04 -5.32 -5.81
C ARG A 91 -43.42 -4.24 -4.94
N GLU A 92 -44.08 -3.08 -4.90
CA GLU A 92 -43.62 -1.99 -4.04
C GLU A 92 -43.98 -2.33 -2.59
N ARG A 93 -43.06 -2.01 -1.68
CA ARG A 93 -43.33 -2.18 -0.25
C ARG A 93 -44.37 -1.15 0.20
N PRO A 94 -45.20 -1.51 1.19
CA PRO A 94 -46.03 -0.49 1.86
C PRO A 94 -45.19 0.66 2.37
N ALA A 95 -45.73 1.85 2.39
CA ALA A 95 -44.97 3.06 2.74
C ALA A 95 -44.27 2.93 4.09
N GLU A 96 -44.91 2.30 5.06
CA GLU A 96 -44.36 2.12 6.40
C GLU A 96 -43.22 1.08 6.46
N SER A 97 -43.05 0.31 5.41
CA SER A 97 -42.05 -0.76 5.34
C SER A 97 -40.85 -0.39 4.46
N ILE A 98 -40.87 0.79 3.85
CA ILE A 98 -39.76 1.23 2.98
C ILE A 98 -38.49 1.38 3.81
N ASN A 99 -37.38 0.83 3.30
CA ASN A 99 -36.06 0.96 3.94
C ASN A 99 -35.16 1.80 3.03
N GLU A 100 -35.02 3.06 3.36
CA GLU A 100 -34.23 4.00 2.55
C GLU A 100 -32.73 3.70 2.60
N LYS A 101 -32.27 2.85 3.52
CA LYS A 101 -30.86 2.49 3.65
C LYS A 101 -30.44 1.46 2.60
N LEU A 102 -31.40 0.76 1.96
CA LEU A 102 -31.13 -0.22 0.92
C LEU A 102 -31.50 0.33 -0.44
N ALA A 103 -30.67 0.09 -1.45
CA ALA A 103 -30.98 0.49 -2.82
C ALA A 103 -32.26 -0.17 -3.33
N THR A 104 -32.56 -1.39 -2.85
CA THR A 104 -33.78 -2.13 -3.20
C THR A 104 -34.92 -1.87 -2.21
N GLY A 105 -34.72 -0.97 -1.25
CA GLY A 105 -35.59 -0.85 -0.09
C GLY A 105 -37.04 -0.43 -0.35
N ARG A 106 -37.37 -0.01 -1.58
CA ARG A 106 -38.73 0.36 -1.96
C ARG A 106 -39.52 -0.81 -2.53
N VAL A 107 -38.84 -1.94 -2.79
CA VAL A 107 -39.48 -3.11 -3.40
C VAL A 107 -39.24 -4.36 -2.55
N GLU A 108 -40.04 -5.36 -2.82
CA GLU A 108 -39.88 -6.71 -2.30
C GLU A 108 -40.33 -7.68 -3.37
N VAL A 109 -39.97 -8.96 -3.22
CA VAL A 109 -40.40 -10.01 -4.14
C VAL A 109 -41.36 -10.92 -3.39
N LEU A 110 -42.56 -11.03 -3.91
CA LEU A 110 -43.55 -11.98 -3.34
C LEU A 110 -43.27 -13.33 -3.93
N ALA A 111 -42.78 -14.26 -3.12
CA ALA A 111 -42.34 -15.58 -3.57
C ALA A 111 -43.52 -16.48 -3.95
N SER A 112 -43.42 -17.12 -5.11
CA SER A 112 -44.33 -18.16 -5.53
C SER A 112 -43.68 -19.54 -5.39
N ALA A 113 -42.34 -19.62 -5.45
CA ALA A 113 -41.61 -20.88 -5.31
C ALA A 113 -40.22 -20.62 -4.75
N ILE A 114 -39.75 -21.53 -3.90
CA ILE A 114 -38.39 -21.51 -3.36
C ILE A 114 -37.78 -22.89 -3.57
N THR A 115 -36.62 -22.92 -4.20
CA THR A 115 -35.85 -24.15 -4.40
C THR A 115 -34.55 -24.04 -3.65
N VAL A 116 -34.26 -24.99 -2.77
CA VAL A 116 -32.95 -25.01 -2.08
C VAL A 116 -31.95 -25.64 -3.03
N LEU A 117 -30.93 -24.83 -3.40
CA LEU A 117 -29.88 -25.31 -4.29
C LEU A 117 -28.76 -25.99 -3.51
N ASN A 118 -28.43 -25.47 -2.33
CA ASN A 118 -27.43 -26.08 -1.47
C ASN A 118 -27.61 -25.56 -0.04
N ALA A 119 -27.91 -26.46 0.86
CA ALA A 119 -28.14 -26.14 2.26
C ALA A 119 -26.83 -26.12 3.04
N VAL A 120 -26.78 -25.26 4.05
CA VAL A 120 -25.64 -25.23 4.97
C VAL A 120 -25.68 -26.48 5.86
N LYS A 121 -24.57 -27.15 5.97
CA LYS A 121 -24.40 -28.32 6.84
C LYS A 121 -23.47 -27.96 7.99
N GLY A 122 -23.90 -28.23 9.21
CA GLY A 122 -23.12 -27.89 10.39
C GLY A 122 -23.26 -26.41 10.77
N ASN A 123 -22.35 -25.95 11.60
CA ASN A 123 -22.38 -24.59 12.11
C ASN A 123 -21.43 -23.67 11.34
N LEU A 124 -21.89 -22.47 11.06
CA LEU A 124 -21.01 -21.46 10.44
C LEU A 124 -19.92 -21.07 11.44
N PRO A 125 -18.67 -20.99 10.99
CA PRO A 125 -17.58 -20.57 11.90
C PRO A 125 -17.70 -19.13 12.36
N PHE A 126 -18.40 -18.29 11.62
CA PHE A 126 -18.70 -16.91 12.00
C PHE A 126 -19.87 -16.41 11.14
N PRO A 127 -20.60 -15.38 11.61
CA PRO A 127 -21.71 -14.86 10.82
C PRO A 127 -21.21 -14.04 9.63
N VAL A 128 -21.96 -14.08 8.54
CA VAL A 128 -21.64 -13.36 7.30
C VAL A 128 -22.47 -12.07 7.18
N SER A 129 -23.74 -12.13 7.61
CA SER A 129 -24.67 -11.00 7.46
C SER A 129 -24.16 -9.75 8.18
N VAL A 130 -24.30 -8.61 7.52
CA VAL A 130 -23.94 -7.32 8.12
C VAL A 130 -24.72 -7.05 9.42
N HIS A 131 -25.91 -7.61 9.55
CA HIS A 131 -26.74 -7.45 10.75
C HIS A 131 -26.20 -8.23 11.95
N ASP A 132 -25.45 -9.30 11.69
CA ASP A 132 -24.93 -10.19 12.73
C ASP A 132 -23.40 -10.17 12.76
N GLU A 133 -22.78 -9.33 11.97
CA GLU A 133 -21.33 -9.25 11.87
C GLU A 133 -20.74 -8.85 13.22
N GLU A 134 -19.80 -9.66 13.66
CA GLU A 134 -19.06 -9.40 14.89
C GLU A 134 -17.57 -9.30 14.58
N ASN A 135 -16.81 -8.87 15.57
CA ASN A 135 -15.36 -8.72 15.41
C ASN A 135 -14.71 -10.10 15.36
N THR A 136 -14.63 -10.68 14.18
CA THR A 136 -14.07 -12.02 13.96
C THR A 136 -12.55 -11.94 13.87
N ARG A 137 -11.85 -12.82 14.58
CA ARG A 137 -10.39 -12.88 14.54
C ARG A 137 -9.91 -13.16 13.11
N GLU A 138 -8.84 -12.52 12.71
CA GLU A 138 -8.31 -12.64 11.36
C GLU A 138 -7.97 -14.10 11.01
N GLU A 139 -7.40 -14.84 11.95
CA GLU A 139 -7.06 -16.24 11.70
C GLU A 139 -8.28 -17.04 11.21
N LEU A 140 -9.42 -16.84 11.86
CA LEU A 140 -10.66 -17.54 11.48
C LEU A 140 -11.18 -17.06 10.13
N ARG A 141 -11.08 -15.76 9.87
CA ARG A 141 -11.47 -15.20 8.57
C ARG A 141 -10.61 -15.77 7.43
N LEU A 142 -9.31 -15.94 7.68
CA LEU A 142 -8.40 -16.49 6.66
C LEU A 142 -8.59 -17.97 6.45
N ARG A 143 -8.90 -18.71 7.53
CA ARG A 143 -9.15 -20.16 7.45
C ARG A 143 -10.39 -20.46 6.61
N HIS A 144 -11.42 -19.63 6.73
CA HIS A 144 -12.68 -19.77 6.01
C HIS A 144 -12.90 -18.57 5.09
N ARG A 145 -11.85 -18.25 4.31
CA ARG A 145 -11.84 -17.04 3.47
C ARG A 145 -13.03 -16.98 2.52
N TYR A 146 -13.49 -18.12 2.02
CA TYR A 146 -14.64 -18.19 1.12
C TYR A 146 -15.92 -17.61 1.76
N LEU A 147 -16.08 -17.74 3.09
CA LEU A 147 -17.19 -17.09 3.79
C LEU A 147 -16.95 -15.60 3.99
N ASP A 148 -15.73 -15.24 4.36
CA ASP A 148 -15.37 -13.84 4.55
C ASP A 148 -15.56 -13.05 3.26
N LEU A 149 -15.26 -13.66 2.11
CA LEU A 149 -15.44 -13.03 0.80
C LEU A 149 -16.90 -12.77 0.45
N ARG A 150 -17.86 -13.47 1.08
CA ARG A 150 -19.29 -13.19 0.90
C ARG A 150 -19.72 -11.90 1.60
N ARG A 151 -18.98 -11.47 2.63
CA ARG A 151 -19.32 -10.24 3.34
C ARG A 151 -19.26 -9.07 2.38
N GLU A 152 -20.19 -8.14 2.54
CA GLU A 152 -20.29 -6.97 1.64
C GLU A 152 -18.99 -6.22 1.53
N ARG A 153 -18.32 -6.00 2.65
CA ARG A 153 -17.04 -5.28 2.69
C ARG A 153 -15.98 -5.96 1.82
N MET A 154 -15.79 -7.27 2.00
CA MET A 154 -14.75 -8.00 1.27
C MET A 154 -15.09 -8.16 -0.21
N ASN A 155 -16.35 -8.43 -0.52
CA ASN A 155 -16.81 -8.53 -1.90
C ASN A 155 -16.59 -7.21 -2.63
N ARG A 156 -16.92 -6.10 -1.96
CA ARG A 156 -16.73 -4.75 -2.51
C ARG A 156 -15.25 -4.46 -2.74
N ASN A 157 -14.37 -4.86 -1.80
CA ASN A 157 -12.93 -4.65 -1.94
C ASN A 157 -12.38 -5.32 -3.20
N LEU A 158 -12.80 -6.56 -3.48
CA LEU A 158 -12.31 -7.27 -4.66
C LEU A 158 -12.86 -6.66 -5.95
N ARG A 159 -14.12 -6.20 -5.94
CA ARG A 159 -14.69 -5.51 -7.11
C ARG A 159 -13.99 -4.19 -7.34
N LEU A 160 -13.65 -3.46 -6.27
CA LEU A 160 -12.91 -2.22 -6.35
C LEU A 160 -11.51 -2.48 -6.93
N ARG A 161 -10.86 -3.56 -6.49
CA ARG A 161 -9.55 -3.95 -7.04
C ARG A 161 -9.65 -4.16 -8.55
N HIS A 162 -10.70 -4.87 -8.99
CA HIS A 162 -10.93 -5.08 -10.42
C HIS A 162 -11.09 -3.74 -11.16
N GLN A 163 -11.89 -2.82 -10.61
CA GLN A 163 -12.12 -1.52 -11.21
C GLN A 163 -10.83 -0.71 -11.34
N ALA A 164 -10.00 -0.75 -10.30
CA ALA A 164 -8.72 -0.04 -10.31
C ALA A 164 -7.80 -0.59 -11.41
N VAL A 165 -7.71 -1.92 -11.51
CA VAL A 165 -6.86 -2.56 -12.53
C VAL A 165 -7.38 -2.24 -13.93
N GLN A 166 -8.70 -2.24 -14.13
CA GLN A 166 -9.27 -1.88 -15.43
C GLN A 166 -8.96 -0.43 -15.79
N ALA A 167 -9.01 0.48 -14.82
CA ALA A 167 -8.63 1.87 -15.07
C ALA A 167 -7.17 1.99 -15.49
N MET A 168 -6.29 1.23 -14.83
CA MET A 168 -4.87 1.18 -15.20
C MET A 168 -4.70 0.74 -16.66
N ARG A 169 -5.37 -0.34 -17.04
CA ARG A 169 -5.28 -0.88 -18.39
C ARG A 169 -5.80 0.10 -19.44
N ARG A 170 -6.94 0.74 -19.18
CA ARG A 170 -7.51 1.69 -20.14
C ARG A 170 -6.59 2.88 -20.35
N HIS A 171 -6.07 3.46 -19.26
CA HIS A 171 -5.20 4.63 -19.38
C HIS A 171 -3.93 4.31 -20.15
N LEU A 172 -3.30 3.18 -19.83
CA LEU A 172 -2.02 2.80 -20.45
C LEU A 172 -2.22 2.41 -21.91
N GLU A 173 -3.31 1.71 -22.24
CA GLU A 173 -3.62 1.39 -23.62
C GLU A 173 -3.82 2.67 -24.45
N ASP A 174 -4.56 3.63 -23.90
CA ASP A 174 -4.78 4.91 -24.57
C ASP A 174 -3.47 5.68 -24.76
N ALA A 175 -2.49 5.46 -23.89
CA ALA A 175 -1.17 6.10 -23.98
C ALA A 175 -0.20 5.31 -24.88
N GLY A 176 -0.66 4.25 -25.53
CA GLY A 176 0.15 3.48 -26.47
C GLY A 176 0.98 2.37 -25.86
N PHE A 177 0.70 1.98 -24.61
CA PHE A 177 1.42 0.89 -23.95
C PHE A 177 0.88 -0.45 -24.40
N ILE A 178 1.77 -1.44 -24.46
CA ILE A 178 1.45 -2.82 -24.82
C ILE A 178 1.62 -3.68 -23.58
N GLU A 179 0.61 -4.49 -23.27
CA GLU A 179 0.65 -5.43 -22.14
C GLU A 179 1.41 -6.68 -22.54
N VAL A 180 2.52 -6.98 -21.85
CA VAL A 180 3.37 -8.11 -22.19
C VAL A 180 3.70 -8.88 -20.91
N GLU A 181 3.56 -10.20 -20.97
CA GLU A 181 3.95 -11.08 -19.87
C GLU A 181 5.45 -11.40 -19.95
N THR A 182 6.09 -11.44 -18.79
CA THR A 182 7.49 -11.84 -18.69
C THR A 182 7.57 -13.13 -17.86
N PRO A 183 8.70 -13.86 -17.93
CA PRO A 183 8.76 -15.16 -17.24
C PRO A 183 8.59 -15.08 -15.72
N ILE A 184 7.95 -16.10 -15.17
CA ILE A 184 7.90 -16.35 -13.73
C ILE A 184 9.06 -17.27 -13.33
N LEU A 185 9.42 -18.24 -14.18
CA LEU A 185 10.59 -19.10 -13.93
C LEU A 185 11.81 -18.39 -14.48
N THR A 186 12.56 -17.75 -13.61
CA THR A 186 13.68 -16.91 -14.01
C THR A 186 14.97 -17.40 -13.33
N ARG A 187 16.01 -16.63 -13.48
CA ARG A 187 17.29 -16.87 -12.84
C ARG A 187 17.41 -15.93 -11.64
N SER A 188 18.02 -16.43 -10.57
CA SER A 188 18.28 -15.63 -9.38
C SER A 188 19.12 -14.41 -9.72
N THR A 189 18.64 -13.23 -9.29
CA THR A 189 19.39 -11.98 -9.41
C THR A 189 19.29 -11.23 -8.09
N PRO A 190 20.37 -10.63 -7.62
CA PRO A 190 20.32 -9.92 -6.34
C PRO A 190 19.54 -8.61 -6.46
N GLU A 191 18.37 -8.55 -5.79
CA GLU A 191 17.55 -7.36 -5.77
C GLU A 191 17.16 -6.92 -4.34
N GLY A 192 17.93 -7.36 -3.35
CA GLY A 192 17.73 -6.92 -1.98
C GLY A 192 17.01 -7.90 -1.08
N ALA A 193 16.00 -8.60 -1.58
CA ALA A 193 15.31 -9.65 -0.84
C ALA A 193 15.85 -11.02 -1.23
N ARG A 194 15.51 -12.05 -0.45
CA ARG A 194 15.84 -13.42 -0.84
C ARG A 194 14.85 -13.89 -1.92
N ASP A 195 15.36 -14.72 -2.83
CA ASP A 195 14.54 -15.33 -3.88
C ASP A 195 13.83 -16.58 -3.35
N TYR A 196 12.63 -16.84 -3.89
CA TYR A 196 12.03 -18.17 -3.80
C TYR A 196 12.64 -19.02 -4.90
N LEU A 197 13.13 -20.20 -4.55
CA LEU A 197 13.83 -21.09 -5.49
C LEU A 197 12.97 -22.29 -5.85
N VAL A 198 13.01 -22.69 -7.13
CA VAL A 198 12.29 -23.84 -7.64
C VAL A 198 13.30 -24.76 -8.35
N PRO A 199 13.47 -26.00 -7.87
CA PRO A 199 14.44 -26.89 -8.53
C PRO A 199 13.93 -27.35 -9.90
N SER A 200 14.86 -27.48 -10.85
CA SER A 200 14.55 -27.96 -12.19
C SER A 200 14.69 -29.48 -12.24
N ARG A 201 13.63 -30.18 -12.65
CA ARG A 201 13.72 -31.61 -12.88
C ARG A 201 14.49 -31.93 -14.15
N VAL A 202 14.27 -31.12 -15.17
CA VAL A 202 14.89 -31.35 -16.49
C VAL A 202 16.38 -31.04 -16.48
N CYS A 203 16.77 -29.99 -15.77
CA CYS A 203 18.18 -29.60 -15.65
C CYS A 203 18.63 -29.90 -14.21
N GLY A 204 18.97 -31.14 -13.94
CA GLY A 204 19.31 -31.59 -12.59
C GLY A 204 20.41 -30.76 -11.96
N GLY A 205 20.24 -30.40 -10.71
CA GLY A 205 21.20 -29.58 -9.97
C GLY A 205 21.10 -28.09 -10.22
N GLU A 206 20.18 -27.65 -11.09
CA GLU A 206 19.97 -26.25 -11.40
C GLU A 206 18.59 -25.79 -10.90
N TRP A 207 18.45 -24.50 -10.64
CA TRP A 207 17.27 -23.95 -9.99
C TRP A 207 16.78 -22.72 -10.73
N PHE A 208 15.45 -22.60 -10.82
CA PHE A 208 14.81 -21.34 -11.17
C PHE A 208 14.64 -20.52 -9.90
N ALA A 209 14.50 -19.22 -10.07
CA ALA A 209 14.06 -18.31 -9.02
C ALA A 209 12.77 -17.62 -9.47
N LEU A 210 11.85 -17.41 -8.55
CA LEU A 210 10.65 -16.63 -8.84
C LEU A 210 11.01 -15.14 -8.83
N PRO A 211 10.48 -14.32 -9.75
CA PRO A 211 11.00 -12.96 -9.93
C PRO A 211 10.57 -12.03 -8.79
N GLN A 212 11.51 -11.20 -8.34
CA GLN A 212 11.20 -10.14 -7.39
C GLN A 212 10.56 -8.95 -8.10
N SER A 213 10.87 -8.79 -9.38
CA SER A 213 10.24 -7.83 -10.28
C SER A 213 10.64 -8.19 -11.72
N PRO A 214 9.97 -7.67 -12.74
CA PRO A 214 10.36 -7.91 -14.13
C PRO A 214 11.47 -6.99 -14.64
N GLN A 215 12.27 -6.39 -13.77
CA GLN A 215 13.17 -5.29 -14.11
C GLN A 215 14.05 -5.55 -15.35
N LEU A 216 14.75 -6.67 -15.38
CA LEU A 216 15.68 -6.93 -16.49
C LEU A 216 14.93 -7.20 -17.79
N PHE A 217 13.82 -7.91 -17.71
CA PHE A 217 13.03 -8.25 -18.90
C PHE A 217 12.38 -7.01 -19.51
N LYS A 218 11.90 -6.08 -18.69
CA LYS A 218 11.26 -4.89 -19.27
C LYS A 218 12.28 -3.99 -19.95
N GLN A 219 13.53 -3.95 -19.45
CA GLN A 219 14.60 -3.24 -20.14
C GLN A 219 14.92 -3.91 -21.47
N LEU A 220 14.95 -5.25 -21.50
CA LEU A 220 15.15 -5.98 -22.74
C LEU A 220 14.02 -5.73 -23.74
N LEU A 221 12.78 -5.54 -23.28
CA LEU A 221 11.67 -5.20 -24.17
C LEU A 221 11.87 -3.82 -24.80
N MET A 222 12.52 -2.91 -24.09
CA MET A 222 12.86 -1.60 -24.67
C MET A 222 13.91 -1.76 -25.76
N VAL A 223 14.96 -2.56 -25.51
CA VAL A 223 15.96 -2.89 -26.54
C VAL A 223 15.25 -3.59 -27.71
N GLY A 224 14.25 -4.41 -27.40
CA GLY A 224 13.43 -5.12 -28.40
C GLY A 224 12.47 -4.26 -29.20
N GLY A 225 12.39 -2.95 -28.90
CA GLY A 225 11.64 -2.02 -29.74
C GLY A 225 10.15 -1.91 -29.45
N LEU A 226 9.69 -2.38 -28.30
CA LEU A 226 8.26 -2.25 -27.94
C LEU A 226 7.89 -0.81 -27.54
N GLU A 227 8.85 -0.03 -27.11
CA GLU A 227 8.78 1.39 -26.77
C GLU A 227 7.95 1.72 -25.54
N ARG A 228 6.78 1.10 -25.35
CA ARG A 228 5.93 1.34 -24.18
C ARG A 228 5.31 0.02 -23.75
N TYR A 229 5.71 -0.44 -22.57
CA TYR A 229 5.32 -1.75 -22.02
C TYR A 229 4.66 -1.56 -20.67
N TYR A 230 3.64 -2.39 -20.37
CA TYR A 230 3.19 -2.56 -19.01
C TYR A 230 2.77 -4.00 -18.73
N GLN A 231 2.69 -4.32 -17.45
CA GLN A 231 2.26 -5.64 -17.02
C GLN A 231 1.66 -5.54 -15.61
N ILE A 232 0.57 -6.26 -15.38
CA ILE A 232 0.06 -6.47 -14.01
C ILE A 232 0.80 -7.72 -13.54
N ALA A 233 1.94 -7.52 -12.87
CA ALA A 233 2.93 -8.55 -12.63
C ALA A 233 2.84 -9.14 -11.23
N ARG A 234 2.94 -10.47 -11.14
CA ARG A 234 3.08 -11.14 -9.84
C ARG A 234 4.55 -11.17 -9.48
N CYS A 235 4.87 -10.71 -8.27
CA CYS A 235 6.22 -10.61 -7.76
C CYS A 235 6.34 -11.41 -6.47
N PHE A 236 7.55 -11.89 -6.17
CA PHE A 236 7.79 -12.83 -5.08
C PHE A 236 9.04 -12.40 -4.30
N ARG A 237 8.93 -12.27 -2.99
CA ARG A 237 10.07 -11.92 -2.13
C ARG A 237 9.99 -12.71 -0.85
N ASP A 238 11.05 -13.45 -0.55
CA ASP A 238 11.14 -14.25 0.67
C ASP A 238 11.81 -13.43 1.76
N GLU A 239 10.99 -12.66 2.47
CA GLU A 239 11.47 -11.79 3.54
C GLU A 239 10.50 -11.83 4.72
N ASP A 240 10.93 -11.30 5.84
CA ASP A 240 10.08 -11.26 7.04
C ASP A 240 8.87 -10.37 6.75
N LEU A 241 7.68 -10.90 7.04
CA LEU A 241 6.43 -10.22 6.71
C LEU A 241 5.99 -9.32 7.84
N ARG A 242 5.67 -8.09 7.48
CA ARG A 242 5.05 -7.12 8.37
C ARG A 242 3.60 -6.93 7.90
N ALA A 243 2.87 -6.07 8.60
CA ALA A 243 1.43 -5.88 8.31
C ALA A 243 1.12 -5.56 6.85
N ASP A 244 2.03 -4.86 6.17
CA ASP A 244 1.83 -4.41 4.79
C ASP A 244 2.65 -5.19 3.76
N ARG A 245 3.13 -6.39 4.11
CA ARG A 245 3.94 -7.22 3.20
C ARG A 245 3.34 -8.59 3.01
N GLN A 246 3.54 -9.13 1.81
CA GLN A 246 3.14 -10.49 1.44
C GLN A 246 4.29 -11.14 0.67
N PRO A 247 4.46 -12.47 0.77
CA PRO A 247 5.53 -13.12 0.02
C PRO A 247 5.28 -13.10 -1.48
N GLU A 248 4.04 -12.98 -1.89
CA GLU A 248 3.66 -12.75 -3.29
C GLU A 248 2.69 -11.58 -3.33
N PHE A 249 2.89 -10.71 -4.31
CA PHE A 249 2.15 -9.47 -4.41
C PHE A 249 2.08 -9.04 -5.87
N THR A 250 1.32 -8.00 -6.14
CA THR A 250 1.08 -7.53 -7.51
C THR A 250 1.64 -6.13 -7.69
N GLN A 251 2.37 -5.95 -8.80
CA GLN A 251 2.82 -4.63 -9.24
C GLN A 251 2.16 -4.27 -10.55
N LEU A 252 1.85 -2.99 -10.72
CA LEU A 252 1.68 -2.41 -12.05
C LEU A 252 3.07 -1.99 -12.46
N ASP A 253 3.63 -2.69 -13.42
CA ASP A 253 5.00 -2.49 -13.88
C ASP A 253 4.99 -1.89 -15.28
N MET A 254 5.83 -0.89 -15.52
CA MET A 254 5.89 -0.25 -16.83
C MET A 254 7.31 0.18 -17.18
N GLU A 255 7.54 0.30 -18.50
CA GLU A 255 8.80 0.81 -19.03
C GLU A 255 8.49 1.52 -20.34
N MET A 256 9.23 2.60 -20.62
CA MET A 256 8.99 3.40 -21.80
C MET A 256 10.28 4.00 -22.33
N SER A 257 10.38 4.05 -23.66
CA SER A 257 11.54 4.58 -24.37
C SER A 257 11.28 6.00 -24.84
N PHE A 258 12.37 6.77 -25.04
CA PHE A 258 12.34 8.09 -25.68
C PHE A 258 11.49 9.11 -24.92
N MET A 259 11.49 9.02 -23.59
CA MET A 259 10.83 9.99 -22.73
C MET A 259 11.80 10.47 -21.65
N ASP A 260 11.77 11.76 -21.37
CA ASP A 260 12.55 12.31 -20.26
C ASP A 260 11.76 12.14 -18.94
N GLN A 261 12.40 12.46 -17.84
CA GLN A 261 11.78 12.31 -16.51
C GLN A 261 10.46 13.07 -16.41
N GLU A 262 10.43 14.31 -16.90
CA GLU A 262 9.23 15.15 -16.80
C GLU A 262 8.04 14.51 -17.53
N GLN A 263 8.28 13.94 -18.70
CA GLN A 263 7.23 13.26 -19.45
C GLN A 263 6.75 12.01 -18.73
N ILE A 264 7.67 11.26 -18.13
CA ILE A 264 7.30 10.05 -17.36
C ILE A 264 6.43 10.43 -16.16
N LEU A 265 6.82 11.48 -15.42
CA LEU A 265 6.04 11.92 -14.26
C LEU A 265 4.66 12.42 -14.68
N GLU A 266 4.57 13.18 -15.76
CA GLU A 266 3.28 13.69 -16.25
C GLU A 266 2.35 12.56 -16.67
N LEU A 267 2.88 11.57 -17.40
CA LEU A 267 2.09 10.40 -17.80
C LEU A 267 1.55 9.65 -16.58
N ASN A 268 2.39 9.50 -15.56
CA ASN A 268 2.01 8.78 -14.35
C ASN A 268 1.03 9.56 -13.50
N GLU A 269 1.11 10.89 -13.49
CA GLU A 269 0.08 11.70 -12.83
C GLU A 269 -1.28 11.47 -13.48
N GLY A 270 -1.31 11.40 -14.81
CA GLY A 270 -2.53 11.09 -15.54
C GLY A 270 -3.08 9.71 -15.20
N LEU A 271 -2.21 8.73 -15.07
CA LEU A 271 -2.59 7.37 -14.69
C LEU A 271 -3.25 7.35 -13.30
N ILE A 272 -2.61 7.96 -12.33
CA ILE A 272 -3.13 8.01 -10.95
C ILE A 272 -4.47 8.78 -10.92
N ALA A 273 -4.53 9.92 -11.60
CA ALA A 273 -5.76 10.70 -11.66
C ALA A 273 -6.91 9.88 -12.28
N SER A 274 -6.61 9.09 -13.30
CA SER A 274 -7.61 8.22 -13.94
C SER A 274 -8.13 7.16 -12.98
N ILE A 275 -7.26 6.58 -12.17
CA ILE A 275 -7.66 5.56 -11.19
C ILE A 275 -8.60 6.19 -10.14
N TRP A 276 -8.20 7.31 -9.56
CA TRP A 276 -9.01 7.98 -8.54
C TRP A 276 -10.36 8.45 -9.09
N GLN A 277 -10.36 8.95 -10.34
CA GLN A 277 -11.61 9.35 -10.97
C GLN A 277 -12.53 8.15 -11.21
N ALA A 278 -11.98 7.04 -11.72
CA ALA A 278 -12.78 5.86 -12.06
C ALA A 278 -13.35 5.16 -10.81
N VAL A 279 -12.57 5.10 -9.74
CA VAL A 279 -12.93 4.33 -8.54
C VAL A 279 -13.66 5.19 -7.52
N LYS A 280 -13.22 6.43 -7.31
CA LYS A 280 -13.74 7.31 -6.26
C LYS A 280 -14.55 8.49 -6.79
N GLY A 281 -14.45 8.80 -8.08
CA GLY A 281 -15.08 10.00 -8.62
C GLY A 281 -14.41 11.30 -8.17
N ILE A 282 -13.16 11.21 -7.73
CA ILE A 282 -12.40 12.34 -7.21
C ILE A 282 -11.47 12.86 -8.29
N GLU A 283 -11.48 14.18 -8.52
CA GLU A 283 -10.56 14.84 -9.43
C GLU A 283 -9.35 15.31 -8.65
N LEU A 284 -8.18 14.73 -8.95
CA LEU A 284 -6.93 15.09 -8.28
C LEU A 284 -6.31 16.34 -8.90
N PRO A 285 -5.84 17.29 -8.09
CA PRO A 285 -5.14 18.46 -8.64
C PRO A 285 -3.77 18.06 -9.20
N ARG A 286 -3.40 18.66 -10.33
CA ARG A 286 -2.14 18.38 -11.04
C ARG A 286 -1.51 19.69 -11.47
N PRO A 287 -0.19 19.75 -11.59
CA PRO A 287 0.80 18.71 -11.29
C PRO A 287 0.94 18.46 -9.79
N PHE A 288 1.42 17.25 -9.45
CA PHE A 288 1.68 16.92 -8.04
C PHE A 288 2.90 17.70 -7.56
N PRO A 289 2.93 18.14 -6.28
CA PRO A 289 4.12 18.78 -5.74
C PRO A 289 5.34 17.87 -5.80
N ARG A 290 6.53 18.48 -5.75
CA ARG A 290 7.81 17.76 -5.77
C ARG A 290 8.70 18.21 -4.64
N LEU A 291 9.42 17.24 -4.07
CA LEU A 291 10.51 17.48 -3.15
C LEU A 291 11.71 16.70 -3.66
N THR A 292 12.91 17.28 -3.53
CA THR A 292 14.10 16.45 -3.69
C THR A 292 14.20 15.53 -2.47
N TRP A 293 14.92 14.42 -2.61
CA TRP A 293 15.20 13.53 -1.49
C TRP A 293 15.80 14.31 -0.32
N HIS A 294 16.74 15.19 -0.61
CA HIS A 294 17.39 16.00 0.42
C HIS A 294 16.39 16.90 1.15
N GLU A 295 15.49 17.56 0.41
CA GLU A 295 14.44 18.38 1.01
C GLU A 295 13.52 17.56 1.90
N ALA A 296 13.13 16.37 1.43
CA ALA A 296 12.24 15.49 2.20
C ALA A 296 12.90 15.07 3.52
N MET A 297 14.17 14.67 3.45
CA MET A 297 14.89 14.26 4.67
C MET A 297 15.10 15.44 5.62
N GLU A 298 15.40 16.60 5.08
CA GLU A 298 15.65 17.78 5.92
C GLU A 298 14.38 18.29 6.59
N ARG A 299 13.28 18.34 5.87
CA ARG A 299 12.02 18.92 6.37
C ARG A 299 11.15 17.93 7.15
N TYR A 300 11.26 16.63 6.83
CA TYR A 300 10.34 15.63 7.40
C TYR A 300 11.05 14.44 8.05
N GLY A 301 12.35 14.29 7.81
CA GLY A 301 13.10 13.16 8.36
C GLY A 301 12.81 11.84 7.66
N THR A 302 12.13 11.87 6.53
CA THR A 302 11.76 10.66 5.78
C THR A 302 11.63 11.00 4.30
N ASP A 303 11.84 10.02 3.43
CA ASP A 303 11.64 10.20 1.99
C ASP A 303 10.21 9.86 1.53
N ARG A 304 9.32 9.57 2.50
CA ARG A 304 7.90 9.36 2.19
C ARG A 304 7.05 10.14 3.19
N PRO A 305 7.07 11.47 3.12
CA PRO A 305 6.38 12.28 4.12
C PRO A 305 4.88 12.37 3.90
N ASP A 306 4.16 12.47 5.02
CA ASP A 306 2.74 12.83 5.00
C ASP A 306 2.68 14.36 5.08
N THR A 307 2.24 15.00 4.01
CA THR A 307 2.19 16.46 3.94
C THR A 307 0.80 17.03 4.24
N ARG A 308 -0.12 16.21 4.78
CA ARG A 308 -1.46 16.69 5.13
C ARG A 308 -1.46 17.63 6.34
N TYR A 309 -0.36 17.65 7.09
CA TYR A 309 -0.21 18.49 8.26
C TYR A 309 1.21 19.07 8.27
N GLY A 310 1.40 20.16 8.99
CA GLY A 310 2.69 20.80 9.10
C GLY A 310 3.68 19.98 9.92
N LEU A 311 4.13 20.51 11.05
CA LEU A 311 5.11 19.88 11.93
C LEU A 311 6.39 19.53 11.18
N GLU A 312 6.92 20.52 10.43
CA GLU A 312 8.18 20.35 9.72
C GLU A 312 9.35 20.50 10.67
N LEU A 313 10.40 19.71 10.45
CA LEU A 313 11.62 19.75 11.23
C LEU A 313 12.42 21.02 10.86
N VAL A 314 13.13 21.58 11.84
CA VAL A 314 14.01 22.71 11.62
C VAL A 314 15.40 22.35 12.12
N ASN A 315 16.40 22.47 11.23
CA ASN A 315 17.78 22.16 11.59
C ASN A 315 18.38 23.37 12.32
N VAL A 316 18.87 23.15 13.53
CA VAL A 316 19.46 24.20 14.36
C VAL A 316 20.92 23.87 14.73
N SER A 317 21.53 22.93 14.01
CA SER A 317 22.90 22.49 14.30
C SER A 317 23.89 23.66 14.39
N ASP A 318 23.82 24.60 13.46
CA ASP A 318 24.71 25.79 13.44
C ASP A 318 24.52 26.67 14.67
N LEU A 319 23.29 26.73 15.17
CA LEU A 319 22.94 27.61 16.29
C LEU A 319 23.48 27.07 17.61
N VAL A 320 23.54 25.75 17.75
CA VAL A 320 23.90 25.10 19.03
C VAL A 320 25.30 24.49 19.03
N ALA A 321 26.05 24.66 17.95
CA ALA A 321 27.37 24.01 17.80
C ALA A 321 28.37 24.41 18.91
N ASP A 322 28.33 25.64 19.37
CA ASP A 322 29.23 26.15 20.40
C ASP A 322 28.58 26.30 21.77
N MET A 323 27.40 25.72 21.95
CA MET A 323 26.63 25.77 23.17
C MET A 323 27.25 24.92 24.27
N GLY A 324 27.12 25.34 25.52
CA GLY A 324 27.67 24.60 26.67
C GLY A 324 26.95 23.30 26.99
N PHE A 325 25.75 23.10 26.41
CA PHE A 325 25.00 21.86 26.59
C PHE A 325 25.58 20.79 25.66
N LYS A 326 26.36 19.85 26.25
CA LYS A 326 27.17 18.89 25.48
C LYS A 326 26.35 17.91 24.62
N VAL A 327 25.12 17.62 25.01
CA VAL A 327 24.25 16.75 24.19
C VAL A 327 24.10 17.38 22.80
N PHE A 328 23.92 18.70 22.72
CA PHE A 328 23.76 19.40 21.44
C PHE A 328 25.11 19.65 20.75
N SER A 329 26.03 20.32 21.44
CA SER A 329 27.31 20.65 20.81
C SER A 329 28.13 19.41 20.47
N GLY A 330 28.05 18.38 21.30
CA GLY A 330 28.73 17.11 21.04
C GLY A 330 28.17 16.39 19.81
N ALA A 331 26.87 16.46 19.59
CA ALA A 331 26.25 15.88 18.40
C ALA A 331 26.78 16.56 17.13
N VAL A 332 26.85 17.89 17.15
CA VAL A 332 27.36 18.68 16.02
C VAL A 332 28.85 18.38 15.79
N ALA A 333 29.62 18.32 16.88
CA ALA A 333 31.06 18.04 16.80
C ALA A 333 31.35 16.65 16.23
N ALA A 334 30.43 15.73 16.40
CA ALA A 334 30.55 14.36 15.88
C ALA A 334 30.01 14.15 14.46
N UNK A 335 29.63 15.36 13.88
CA UNK A 335 29.16 15.32 12.54
C UNK A 335 27.74 14.96 12.40
N GLY A 336 27.11 14.93 13.52
CA GLY A 336 25.67 14.70 13.58
C GLY A 336 24.86 15.97 13.37
N SER A 337 23.61 15.93 13.85
CA SER A 337 22.68 17.04 13.71
C SER A 337 21.91 17.30 14.98
N VAL A 338 21.42 18.55 15.12
CA VAL A 338 20.39 18.90 16.11
C VAL A 338 19.22 19.47 15.34
N LYS A 339 18.06 18.82 15.43
CA LYS A 339 16.85 19.29 14.75
C LYS A 339 15.72 19.46 15.76
N VAL A 340 14.82 20.38 15.43
CA VAL A 340 13.67 20.72 16.27
C VAL A 340 12.39 20.35 15.54
N LEU A 341 11.46 19.76 16.28
CA LEU A 341 10.09 19.58 15.81
C LEU A 341 9.20 20.56 16.59
N PRO A 342 8.82 21.69 15.97
CA PRO A 342 7.92 22.64 16.64
C PRO A 342 6.50 22.08 16.65
N VAL A 343 5.86 22.12 17.84
CA VAL A 343 4.52 21.56 18.01
C VAL A 343 3.60 22.68 18.53
N PRO A 344 2.85 23.34 17.63
CA PRO A 344 1.89 24.35 18.07
C PRO A 344 0.87 23.78 19.04
N GLY A 345 0.61 24.49 20.12
CA GLY A 345 -0.32 24.04 21.15
C GLY A 345 0.21 22.89 21.99
N GLY A 346 1.46 22.48 21.78
CA GLY A 346 2.02 21.31 22.48
C GLY A 346 2.17 21.48 23.98
N ASN A 347 2.30 22.71 24.47
CA ASN A 347 2.43 22.94 25.91
C ASN A 347 1.21 22.42 26.69
N ASP A 348 0.03 22.61 26.14
CA ASP A 348 -1.19 22.15 26.79
C ASP A 348 -1.49 20.69 26.48
N ALA A 349 -1.10 20.22 25.30
CA ALA A 349 -1.48 18.89 24.82
C ALA A 349 -0.56 17.79 25.32
N ILE A 350 0.73 18.08 25.52
CA ILE A 350 1.76 17.07 25.82
C ILE A 350 2.45 17.41 27.14
N SER A 351 2.25 16.59 28.16
CA SER A 351 2.87 16.80 29.47
C SER A 351 4.32 16.33 29.48
N ASN A 352 5.08 16.80 30.46
CA ASN A 352 6.50 16.42 30.62
C ASN A 352 6.67 14.91 30.82
N VAL A 353 5.73 14.27 31.53
CA VAL A 353 5.76 12.82 31.78
C VAL A 353 5.80 12.05 30.46
N ARG A 354 5.11 12.55 29.43
CA ARG A 354 5.05 11.90 28.14
C ARG A 354 6.34 12.03 27.34
N ILE A 355 7.12 13.08 27.61
CA ILE A 355 8.38 13.38 26.87
C ILE A 355 9.58 12.71 27.53
N LYS A 356 9.51 12.48 28.83
CA LYS A 356 10.61 11.91 29.64
C LYS A 356 10.64 10.39 29.52
N PRO A 357 11.75 9.73 29.90
CA PRO A 357 11.82 8.26 29.85
C PRO A 357 10.63 7.61 30.54
N GLY A 358 10.04 6.63 29.86
CA GLY A 358 8.82 5.97 30.29
C GLY A 358 7.57 6.55 29.66
N GLY A 359 7.65 7.73 29.05
CA GLY A 359 6.51 8.36 28.38
C GLY A 359 6.31 7.82 26.96
N ASP A 360 5.10 8.01 26.44
CA ASP A 360 4.76 7.48 25.11
C ASP A 360 5.44 8.26 23.97
N VAL A 361 5.60 9.58 24.12
CA VAL A 361 6.31 10.36 23.09
C VAL A 361 7.79 9.98 23.08
N PHE A 362 8.40 9.87 24.27
CA PHE A 362 9.79 9.43 24.40
C PHE A 362 9.98 8.04 23.77
N SER A 363 9.03 7.14 24.02
CA SER A 363 9.10 5.77 23.50
C SER A 363 9.18 5.74 21.97
N GLU A 364 8.47 6.64 21.28
CA GLU A 364 8.53 6.71 19.82
C GLU A 364 9.95 7.08 19.34
N ALA A 365 10.57 8.05 20.01
CA ALA A 365 11.95 8.44 19.67
C ALA A 365 12.93 7.30 19.98
N GLN A 366 12.75 6.63 21.11
CA GLN A 366 13.60 5.53 21.55
C GLN A 366 13.57 4.36 20.58
N LYS A 367 12.39 4.05 20.00
CA LYS A 367 12.24 2.98 19.01
C LYS A 367 13.11 3.20 17.78
N ALA A 368 13.45 4.45 17.48
CA ALA A 368 14.31 4.80 16.35
C ALA A 368 15.79 4.86 16.74
N GLY A 369 16.12 4.59 18.01
CA GLY A 369 17.49 4.58 18.49
C GLY A 369 17.95 5.86 19.17
N ALA A 370 17.05 6.82 19.39
CA ALA A 370 17.40 8.06 20.08
C ALA A 370 17.65 7.78 21.56
N GLY A 371 18.67 8.44 22.12
CA GLY A 371 18.99 8.31 23.55
C GLY A 371 18.15 9.20 24.44
N GLY A 372 17.50 10.22 23.87
CA GLY A 372 16.69 11.14 24.63
C GLY A 372 15.92 12.09 23.73
N LEU A 373 15.08 12.89 24.36
CA LEU A 373 14.24 13.85 23.67
C LEU A 373 14.21 15.13 24.51
N ALA A 374 14.99 16.13 24.13
CA ALA A 374 15.03 17.39 24.87
C ALA A 374 13.83 18.25 24.45
N PHE A 375 13.45 19.19 25.29
CA PHE A 375 12.30 20.05 25.00
C PHE A 375 12.51 21.45 25.51
N ILE A 376 11.84 22.40 24.83
CA ILE A 376 11.68 23.77 25.28
C ILE A 376 10.20 24.12 25.16
N ARG A 377 9.61 24.67 26.22
CA ARG A 377 8.24 25.20 26.17
C ARG A 377 8.32 26.72 26.04
N VAL A 378 7.65 27.24 25.04
CA VAL A 378 7.64 28.68 24.77
C VAL A 378 6.48 29.29 25.53
N ARG A 379 6.78 30.30 26.36
CA ARG A 379 5.81 30.99 27.20
C ARG A 379 5.59 32.40 26.70
N GLU A 380 4.68 33.11 27.37
CA GLU A 380 4.39 34.50 27.02
C GLU A 380 5.64 35.37 27.07
N GLY A 381 5.70 36.34 26.18
CA GLY A 381 6.80 37.29 26.11
C GLY A 381 8.12 36.72 25.63
N GLY A 382 8.09 35.52 25.03
CA GLY A 382 9.29 34.86 24.54
C GLY A 382 10.10 34.16 25.61
N GLU A 383 9.53 34.04 26.81
CA GLU A 383 10.19 33.28 27.89
C GLU A 383 10.14 31.80 27.55
N ILE A 384 11.12 31.06 28.07
CA ILE A 384 11.20 29.62 27.84
C ILE A 384 11.25 28.86 29.15
N ASP A 385 10.73 27.63 29.09
CA ASP A 385 10.71 26.69 30.21
C ASP A 385 11.36 25.39 29.73
N THR A 386 12.50 25.03 30.33
CA THR A 386 13.27 23.87 29.95
C THR A 386 14.22 23.49 31.09
N ILE A 387 15.02 22.45 30.88
CA ILE A 387 16.00 22.04 31.90
C ILE A 387 17.10 23.12 32.04
N GLY A 388 17.69 23.20 33.21
CA GLY A 388 18.73 24.20 33.49
C GLY A 388 19.90 24.15 32.56
N ALA A 389 20.34 22.95 32.19
CA ALA A 389 21.48 22.78 31.28
C ALA A 389 21.26 23.48 29.91
N ILE A 390 20.04 23.51 29.45
CA ILE A 390 19.71 24.22 28.18
C ILE A 390 19.53 25.72 28.46
N LYS A 391 18.73 26.04 29.47
CA LYS A 391 18.37 27.44 29.79
C LYS A 391 19.62 28.27 30.11
N ASP A 392 20.53 27.73 30.93
CA ASP A 392 21.73 28.43 31.37
C ASP A 392 22.77 28.60 30.26
N ASN A 393 22.68 27.81 29.18
CA ASN A 393 23.64 27.82 28.09
C ASN A 393 23.08 28.43 26.81
N LEU A 394 21.88 29.02 26.86
CA LEU A 394 21.24 29.63 25.71
C LEU A 394 21.22 31.17 25.92
N THR A 395 22.02 31.88 25.14
CA THR A 395 22.06 33.35 25.23
C THR A 395 20.75 33.95 24.71
N GLU A 396 20.46 35.19 25.12
CA GLU A 396 19.25 35.88 24.65
C GLU A 396 19.22 35.99 23.12
N GLU A 397 20.39 36.21 22.50
CA GLU A 397 20.55 36.31 21.05
C GLU A 397 20.18 34.95 20.38
N LYS A 398 20.74 33.87 20.89
CA LYS A 398 20.45 32.52 20.35
C LYS A 398 19.03 32.08 20.61
N LYS A 399 18.47 32.44 21.77
CA LYS A 399 17.06 32.18 22.07
C LYS A 399 16.18 32.88 21.05
N ALA A 400 16.42 34.17 20.78
CA ALA A 400 15.62 34.91 19.81
C ALA A 400 15.71 34.28 18.41
N GLU A 401 16.93 33.88 18.01
CA GLU A 401 17.14 33.24 16.70
C GLU A 401 16.41 31.90 16.62
N LEU A 402 16.48 31.11 17.70
CA LEU A 402 15.79 29.82 17.76
C LEU A 402 14.29 30.00 17.60
N LEU A 403 13.70 30.93 18.35
CA LEU A 403 12.25 31.17 18.29
C LEU A 403 11.84 31.69 16.91
N ALA A 404 12.65 32.57 16.31
CA ALA A 404 12.38 33.09 14.98
C ALA A 404 12.45 31.98 13.92
N ARG A 405 13.51 31.16 13.98
CA ARG A 405 13.75 30.10 12.97
C ARG A 405 12.67 29.02 13.03
N THR A 406 12.17 28.71 14.23
CA THR A 406 11.13 27.69 14.41
C THR A 406 9.72 28.25 14.27
N GLY A 407 9.58 29.57 14.14
CA GLY A 407 8.27 30.22 14.08
C GLY A 407 7.50 30.05 15.37
N ALA A 408 8.22 29.87 16.49
CA ALA A 408 7.58 29.53 17.76
C ALA A 408 6.86 30.71 18.37
N GLU A 409 5.64 30.47 18.82
CA GLU A 409 4.81 31.45 19.53
C GLU A 409 4.48 30.87 20.91
N PRO A 410 3.99 31.68 21.83
CA PRO A 410 3.55 31.18 23.13
C PRO A 410 2.62 30.00 22.98
N GLY A 411 2.92 28.91 23.67
CA GLY A 411 2.21 27.64 23.54
C GLY A 411 2.97 26.54 22.79
N UNK A 412 3.95 26.72 21.98
CA UNK A 412 4.69 25.87 21.23
C UNK A 412 5.53 25.15 22.11
N LEU A 413 5.52 23.95 21.83
CA LEU A 413 6.47 23.00 22.42
C LEU A 413 7.51 22.69 21.36
N LEU A 414 8.77 22.81 21.70
CA LEU A 414 9.88 22.49 20.78
C LEU A 414 10.50 21.18 21.25
N LEU A 415 10.48 20.15 20.41
CA LEU A 415 11.09 18.86 20.71
C LEU A 415 12.38 18.71 19.91
N PHE A 416 13.47 18.33 20.58
CA PHE A 416 14.79 18.27 19.97
C PHE A 416 15.27 16.84 19.82
N GLY A 417 15.83 16.53 18.65
CA GLY A 417 16.63 15.34 18.44
C GLY A 417 18.09 15.77 18.23
N ALA A 418 19.00 15.06 18.85
CA ALA A 418 20.45 15.37 18.74
C ALA A 418 21.22 14.07 18.63
N GLY A 419 22.13 14.00 17.67
CA GLY A 419 22.97 12.84 17.44
C GLY A 419 23.25 12.62 15.98
N ASP A 420 23.49 11.36 15.61
CA ASP A 420 23.67 10.95 14.23
C ASP A 420 22.47 11.41 13.39
N THR A 421 22.73 12.03 12.25
CA THR A 421 21.67 12.63 11.42
C THR A 421 20.59 11.63 11.03
N ALA A 422 20.98 10.41 10.63
CA ALA A 422 19.99 9.39 10.24
C ALA A 422 19.09 9.02 11.42
N THR A 423 19.66 8.86 12.61
CA THR A 423 18.91 8.54 13.83
C THR A 423 17.97 9.69 14.23
N VAL A 424 18.47 10.93 14.15
CA VAL A 424 17.65 12.12 14.46
C VAL A 424 16.44 12.18 13.52
N ASN A 425 16.67 11.96 12.23
CA ASN A 425 15.59 11.98 11.26
C ASN A 425 14.54 10.91 11.55
N LYS A 426 14.97 9.67 11.79
CA LYS A 426 14.05 8.56 12.09
C LYS A 426 13.25 8.83 13.37
N ALA A 427 13.94 9.33 14.41
CA ALA A 427 13.29 9.58 15.70
C ALA A 427 12.24 10.67 15.58
N LEU A 428 12.58 11.79 14.96
CA LEU A 428 11.64 12.91 14.83
C LEU A 428 10.52 12.60 13.84
N ASP A 429 10.77 11.79 12.81
CA ASP A 429 9.72 11.31 11.92
C ASP A 429 8.69 10.48 12.70
N ARG A 430 9.15 9.56 13.54
CA ARG A 430 8.23 8.74 14.34
C ARG A 430 7.42 9.61 15.31
N VAL A 431 8.08 10.58 15.97
CA VAL A 431 7.41 11.49 16.89
C VAL A 431 6.39 12.34 16.13
N ARG A 432 6.78 12.83 14.95
CA ARG A 432 5.92 13.64 14.09
C ARG A 432 4.62 12.88 13.73
N GLN A 433 4.75 11.63 13.31
CA GLN A 433 3.60 10.80 12.95
C GLN A 433 2.72 10.51 14.17
N PHE A 434 3.35 10.21 15.30
CA PHE A 434 2.62 9.94 16.54
C PHE A 434 1.81 11.17 16.95
N LEU A 435 2.43 12.35 16.92
CA LEU A 435 1.77 13.59 17.34
C LEU A 435 0.65 14.00 16.37
N ALA A 436 0.80 13.69 15.08
CA ALA A 436 -0.27 13.98 14.12
C ALA A 436 -1.55 13.26 14.51
N ARG A 437 -1.44 12.03 14.97
CA ARG A 437 -2.60 11.26 15.43
C ARG A 437 -3.11 11.76 16.78
N GLU A 438 -2.18 11.98 17.73
CA GLU A 438 -2.53 12.45 19.08
C GLU A 438 -3.25 13.80 19.06
N LEU A 439 -2.79 14.70 18.20
CA LEU A 439 -3.33 16.07 18.11
C LEU A 439 -4.47 16.15 17.10
N LYS A 440 -4.86 15.02 16.51
CA LYS A 440 -5.98 14.93 15.55
C LYS A 440 -5.78 15.84 14.34
N LEU A 441 -4.55 15.89 13.85
CA LEU A 441 -4.20 16.70 12.66
C LEU A 441 -4.55 16.01 11.36
N ILE A 442 -4.80 14.71 11.42
CA ILE A 442 -5.25 13.91 10.28
C ILE A 442 -6.54 13.20 10.67
N PRO A 443 -7.39 12.84 9.70
CA PRO A 443 -8.64 12.13 10.02
C PRO A 443 -8.36 10.79 10.68
N ASP A 444 -9.27 10.36 11.54
CA ASP A 444 -9.22 9.04 12.18
C ASP A 444 -9.38 7.97 11.09
N PRO A 445 -8.42 7.08 10.91
CA PRO A 445 -8.53 6.05 9.86
C PRO A 445 -9.82 5.25 9.92
N LYS A 446 -10.30 4.94 11.13
CA LYS A 446 -11.54 4.15 11.29
C LYS A 446 -12.77 4.89 10.79
N LYS A 447 -12.72 6.21 10.70
CA LYS A 447 -13.83 7.02 10.21
C LYS A 447 -13.69 7.36 8.73
N VAL A 448 -12.46 7.56 8.29
CA VAL A 448 -12.16 7.96 6.90
C VAL A 448 -12.32 6.78 5.95
N TYR A 449 -11.93 5.61 6.40
CA TYR A 449 -11.99 4.39 5.58
C TYR A 449 -13.40 3.81 5.59
N SER A 450 -14.38 4.67 5.36
CA SER A 450 -15.75 4.25 5.10
C SER A 450 -16.01 4.48 3.61
N TRP A 451 -17.08 3.91 3.12
CA TRP A 451 -17.49 4.17 1.74
C TRP A 451 -18.34 5.45 1.66
N ASP A 452 -18.18 6.29 2.63
CA ASP A 452 -18.84 7.57 2.74
C ASP A 452 -18.03 8.61 1.95
N LEU A 453 -18.68 9.23 0.97
CA LEU A 453 -18.04 10.25 0.13
C LEU A 453 -17.55 11.45 0.94
N GLU A 454 -18.28 11.81 2.00
CA GLU A 454 -17.89 12.90 2.86
C GLU A 454 -16.59 12.59 3.59
N ALA A 455 -16.41 11.34 4.01
CA ALA A 455 -15.17 10.91 4.64
C ALA A 455 -14.02 10.92 3.63
N ASP A 456 -14.28 10.54 2.39
CA ASP A 456 -13.27 10.58 1.33
C ASP A 456 -12.79 12.01 1.07
N GLU A 457 -13.69 12.98 1.09
CA GLU A 457 -13.34 14.39 0.91
C GLU A 457 -12.44 14.87 2.04
N GLN A 458 -12.69 14.40 3.26
CA GLN A 458 -11.89 14.76 4.43
C GLN A 458 -10.52 14.13 4.40
N MET A 459 -10.34 13.07 3.63
CA MET A 459 -9.08 12.32 3.56
C MET A 459 -7.91 13.17 3.08
N ARG A 460 -8.14 14.09 2.17
CA ARG A 460 -7.10 14.93 1.58
C ARG A 460 -6.00 14.06 0.97
N TRP A 461 -6.17 13.73 -0.30
CA TRP A 461 -5.23 12.89 -1.05
C TRP A 461 -4.02 13.74 -1.47
N ASN A 462 -3.00 13.83 -0.61
CA ASN A 462 -1.82 14.66 -0.84
C ASN A 462 -0.71 13.86 -1.50
N PHE A 463 -0.78 13.75 -2.82
CA PHE A 463 0.27 13.12 -3.62
C PHE A 463 1.47 14.05 -3.75
N LEU A 464 2.67 13.47 -3.77
CA LEU A 464 3.87 14.21 -4.12
C LEU A 464 4.91 13.27 -4.71
N TRP A 465 5.79 13.85 -5.52
CA TRP A 465 6.95 13.12 -6.03
C TRP A 465 8.15 13.47 -5.16
N VAL A 466 8.95 12.45 -4.82
CA VAL A 466 10.29 12.66 -4.26
C VAL A 466 11.26 12.27 -5.35
N VAL A 467 12.20 13.18 -5.66
CA VAL A 467 13.11 13.02 -6.79
C VAL A 467 14.56 13.25 -6.34
N ASP A 468 15.50 13.00 -7.24
CA ASP A 468 16.93 13.25 -7.01
C ASP A 468 17.47 12.50 -5.78
N PHE A 469 17.16 11.21 -5.70
CA PHE A 469 17.70 10.34 -4.67
C PHE A 469 19.22 10.21 -4.84
N PRO A 470 19.97 9.91 -3.76
CA PRO A 470 21.35 9.48 -3.95
C PRO A 470 21.39 8.19 -4.77
N MET A 471 22.44 8.01 -5.59
CA MET A 471 22.64 6.73 -6.29
C MET A 471 22.88 5.61 -5.30
N PHE A 472 23.67 5.87 -4.27
CA PHE A 472 24.19 4.85 -3.37
C PHE A 472 24.04 5.25 -1.92
N GLU A 473 24.05 4.24 -1.05
CA GLU A 473 24.20 4.44 0.40
C GLU A 473 25.31 3.52 0.88
N PHE A 474 25.97 3.93 1.96
CA PHE A 474 27.07 3.16 2.53
C PHE A 474 26.54 2.09 3.48
N ASN A 475 26.94 0.84 3.24
CA ASN A 475 26.61 -0.28 4.11
C ASN A 475 27.83 -0.52 5.02
N ALA A 476 27.71 -0.14 6.30
CA ALA A 476 28.81 -0.24 7.25
C ALA A 476 29.19 -1.70 7.56
N GLU A 477 28.21 -2.59 7.57
CA GLU A 477 28.46 -4.01 7.86
C GLU A 477 29.30 -4.67 6.76
N GLU A 478 29.00 -4.33 5.51
CA GLU A 478 29.71 -4.87 4.34
C GLU A 478 30.88 -4.00 3.92
N ASN A 479 31.01 -2.82 4.51
CA ASN A 479 32.05 -1.83 4.23
C ASN A 479 32.12 -1.51 2.72
N ARG A 480 30.96 -1.26 2.12
CA ARG A 480 30.89 -0.92 0.70
C ARG A 480 29.63 -0.10 0.41
N LEU A 481 29.64 0.53 -0.75
CA LEU A 481 28.45 1.19 -1.26
C LEU A 481 27.48 0.15 -1.81
N GLU A 482 26.18 0.45 -1.68
CA GLU A 482 25.16 -0.34 -2.35
C GLU A 482 24.15 0.61 -2.99
N ALA A 483 23.48 0.15 -4.03
CA ALA A 483 22.51 0.96 -4.73
C ALA A 483 21.31 1.25 -3.81
N LEU A 484 20.88 2.50 -3.77
CA LEU A 484 19.72 2.86 -2.94
C LEU A 484 18.43 2.26 -3.52
N HIS A 485 18.24 2.32 -4.83
CA HIS A 485 17.11 1.69 -5.52
C HIS A 485 17.54 0.35 -6.13
N HIS A 486 18.24 0.42 -7.26
CA HIS A 486 18.88 -0.73 -7.88
C HIS A 486 19.99 -0.24 -8.80
N PRO A 487 20.92 -1.11 -9.22
CA PRO A 487 22.12 -0.66 -9.93
C PRO A 487 21.88 -0.26 -11.39
N PHE A 488 20.63 -0.31 -11.87
CA PHE A 488 20.32 0.04 -13.26
C PHE A 488 19.80 1.47 -13.41
N CYS A 489 19.67 2.22 -12.31
CA CYS A 489 19.26 3.61 -12.32
C CYS A 489 20.36 4.49 -12.92
N ALA A 490 19.96 5.44 -13.77
CA ALA A 490 20.89 6.37 -14.37
C ALA A 490 21.29 7.47 -13.37
N PRO A 491 22.58 7.82 -13.30
CA PRO A 491 22.98 8.96 -12.49
C PRO A 491 22.58 10.29 -13.16
N ASN A 492 22.47 11.33 -12.35
CA ASN A 492 22.28 12.70 -12.83
C ASN A 492 23.46 13.07 -13.72
N SER A 493 23.19 13.58 -14.94
CA SER A 493 24.22 13.86 -15.92
C SER A 493 25.24 14.89 -15.45
N ALA A 494 24.76 15.94 -14.78
CA ALA A 494 25.65 16.99 -14.30
C ALA A 494 26.57 16.50 -13.19
N ASP A 495 26.07 15.61 -12.33
CA ASP A 495 26.88 15.04 -11.26
C ASP A 495 27.92 14.06 -11.81
N LEU A 496 27.54 13.30 -12.82
CA LEU A 496 28.42 12.29 -13.44
C LEU A 496 29.56 12.92 -14.23
N GLY A 497 29.23 13.92 -15.06
CA GLY A 497 30.18 14.55 -15.98
C GLY A 497 30.33 13.72 -17.26
N ASP A 498 30.98 14.35 -18.24
CA ASP A 498 31.12 13.81 -19.59
C ASP A 498 32.36 12.94 -19.80
N ASP A 499 33.29 12.93 -18.85
CA ASP A 499 34.56 12.22 -18.98
C ASP A 499 34.47 10.83 -18.34
N PRO A 500 34.42 9.75 -19.12
CA PRO A 500 34.35 8.41 -18.55
C PRO A 500 35.51 8.07 -17.60
N ALA A 501 36.66 8.66 -17.80
CA ALA A 501 37.82 8.41 -16.92
C ALA A 501 37.58 8.94 -15.49
N ALA A 502 36.67 9.87 -15.31
CA ALA A 502 36.35 10.46 -14.01
C ALA A 502 35.17 9.75 -13.31
N TRP A 503 34.49 8.83 -13.98
CA TRP A 503 33.27 8.21 -13.44
C TRP A 503 33.50 7.49 -12.13
N ALA A 504 34.65 6.83 -11.96
CA ALA A 504 34.95 6.15 -10.69
C ALA A 504 34.95 7.11 -9.50
N ASP A 505 35.32 8.37 -9.75
CA ASP A 505 35.36 9.40 -8.71
C ASP A 505 34.03 10.13 -8.53
N THR A 506 33.28 10.32 -9.61
CA THR A 506 32.03 11.11 -9.55
C THR A 506 30.82 10.29 -9.14
N LEU A 507 30.76 9.00 -9.48
CA LEU A 507 29.60 8.15 -9.18
C LEU A 507 29.28 8.03 -7.70
N PRO A 508 30.25 7.83 -6.79
CA PRO A 508 29.90 7.55 -5.39
C PRO A 508 29.02 8.61 -4.72
N THR A 509 29.09 9.86 -5.16
CA THR A 509 28.30 10.95 -4.58
C THR A 509 27.24 11.49 -5.54
N ALA A 510 27.05 10.85 -6.69
CA ALA A 510 26.08 11.31 -7.69
C ALA A 510 24.65 11.07 -7.20
N ARG A 511 23.75 11.97 -7.61
CA ARG A 511 22.31 11.76 -7.45
C ARG A 511 21.82 10.86 -8.57
N ALA A 512 20.74 10.13 -8.32
CA ALA A 512 20.10 9.28 -9.32
C ALA A 512 18.95 10.05 -9.99
N GLN A 513 18.67 9.73 -11.25
CA GLN A 513 17.47 10.21 -11.94
C GLN A 513 16.31 9.27 -11.55
N ALA A 514 16.02 9.24 -10.25
CA ALA A 514 15.02 8.36 -9.66
C ALA A 514 13.88 9.19 -9.06
N TYR A 515 12.71 8.59 -8.99
CA TYR A 515 11.49 9.26 -8.53
C TYR A 515 10.58 8.26 -7.84
N ASP A 516 10.02 8.66 -6.70
CA ASP A 516 9.01 7.88 -5.98
C ASP A 516 7.73 8.70 -5.87
N LEU A 517 6.59 8.04 -6.03
CA LEU A 517 5.30 8.66 -5.77
C LEU A 517 4.88 8.33 -4.34
N VAL A 518 4.59 9.38 -3.58
CA VAL A 518 4.23 9.27 -2.16
C VAL A 518 2.80 9.78 -1.98
N LEU A 519 2.03 9.06 -1.18
CA LEU A 519 0.67 9.48 -0.80
C LEU A 519 0.51 9.34 0.70
N ASN A 520 0.35 10.47 1.39
CA ASN A 520 -0.02 10.49 2.81
C ASN A 520 0.89 9.59 3.67
N GLY A 521 2.20 9.68 3.43
CA GLY A 521 3.19 8.95 4.21
C GLY A 521 3.54 7.56 3.70
N LEU A 522 2.97 7.16 2.57
CA LEU A 522 3.22 5.84 1.97
C LEU A 522 3.80 5.99 0.57
N GLU A 523 4.81 5.19 0.27
CA GLU A 523 5.34 5.10 -1.09
C GLU A 523 4.43 4.17 -1.89
N LEU A 524 3.82 4.68 -2.96
CA LEU A 524 2.96 3.89 -3.83
C LEU A 524 3.72 3.19 -4.93
N GLY A 525 4.81 3.79 -5.36
CA GLY A 525 5.63 3.24 -6.42
C GLY A 525 6.83 4.11 -6.69
N GLY A 526 7.73 3.60 -7.48
CA GLY A 526 8.94 4.33 -7.83
C GLY A 526 9.60 3.77 -9.05
N GLY A 527 10.52 4.56 -9.58
CA GLY A 527 11.27 4.19 -10.75
C GLY A 527 12.40 5.13 -11.02
N SER A 528 12.92 5.05 -12.23
CA SER A 528 14.07 5.87 -12.63
C SER A 528 14.22 5.86 -14.15
N LEU A 529 15.00 6.80 -14.65
CA LEU A 529 15.63 6.61 -15.95
C LEU A 529 16.71 5.57 -15.77
N ARG A 530 16.93 4.74 -16.79
CA ARG A 530 17.88 3.63 -16.71
C ARG A 530 19.16 3.98 -17.44
N ILE A 531 20.23 3.29 -17.06
CA ILE A 531 21.49 3.34 -17.80
C ILE A 531 21.27 2.60 -19.12
N HIS A 532 21.69 3.22 -20.24
CA HIS A 532 21.62 2.56 -21.54
C HIS A 532 22.99 2.44 -22.22
N ASP A 533 24.04 2.80 -21.51
CA ASP A 533 25.44 2.69 -21.95
C ASP A 533 26.10 1.58 -21.14
N SER A 534 26.59 0.54 -21.81
CA SER A 534 27.17 -0.61 -21.11
C SER A 534 28.42 -0.26 -20.31
N ALA A 535 29.24 0.68 -20.79
CA ALA A 535 30.43 1.10 -20.06
C ALA A 535 30.07 1.74 -18.72
N LEU A 536 29.05 2.60 -18.73
CA LEU A 536 28.56 3.21 -17.50
C LEU A 536 27.96 2.16 -16.58
N GLN A 537 27.20 1.20 -17.13
CA GLN A 537 26.62 0.13 -16.33
C GLN A 537 27.71 -0.70 -15.64
N ARG A 538 28.76 -1.01 -16.35
CA ARG A 538 29.89 -1.75 -15.74
C ARG A 538 30.53 -0.96 -14.61
N GLN A 539 30.69 0.35 -14.80
CA GLN A 539 31.28 1.22 -13.78
C GLN A 539 30.41 1.27 -12.52
N VAL A 540 29.09 1.33 -12.69
CA VAL A 540 28.16 1.31 -11.55
C VAL A 540 28.26 0.00 -10.77
N LEU A 541 28.29 -1.12 -11.48
CA LEU A 541 28.42 -2.44 -10.83
C LEU A 541 29.76 -2.54 -10.09
N GLN A 542 30.80 -2.01 -10.66
CA GLN A 542 32.13 -1.97 -10.02
C GLN A 542 32.10 -1.10 -8.77
N THR A 543 31.41 0.04 -8.83
CA THR A 543 31.29 0.96 -7.69
C THR A 543 30.62 0.32 -6.48
N ILE A 544 29.67 -0.58 -6.69
CA ILE A 544 29.03 -1.33 -5.59
C ILE A 544 29.79 -2.59 -5.19
N GLY A 545 31.00 -2.77 -5.74
CA GLY A 545 31.89 -3.85 -5.32
C GLY A 545 31.65 -5.17 -6.01
N LEU A 546 30.91 -5.20 -7.11
CA LEU A 546 30.70 -6.42 -7.87
C LEU A 546 31.88 -6.64 -8.83
N PRO A 547 32.66 -7.73 -8.68
CA PRO A 547 33.78 -7.96 -9.59
C PRO A 547 33.31 -8.10 -11.03
N LEU A 548 34.15 -7.72 -11.97
CA LEU A 548 33.81 -7.70 -13.40
C LEU A 548 33.34 -9.09 -13.89
N ASP A 549 34.03 -10.15 -13.49
CA ASP A 549 33.66 -11.50 -13.89
C ASP A 549 32.29 -11.92 -13.34
N GLU A 550 31.99 -11.52 -12.12
CA GLU A 550 30.68 -11.76 -11.49
C GLU A 550 29.59 -10.96 -12.18
N ALA A 551 29.90 -9.69 -12.51
CA ALA A 551 28.94 -8.83 -13.23
C ALA A 551 28.61 -9.42 -14.60
N GLU A 552 29.62 -9.94 -15.32
CA GLU A 552 29.39 -10.58 -16.62
C GLU A 552 28.55 -11.85 -16.49
N ARG A 553 28.81 -12.63 -15.43
CA ARG A 553 28.05 -13.85 -15.19
C ARG A 553 26.58 -13.58 -14.89
N GLN A 554 26.30 -12.57 -14.07
CA GLN A 554 24.94 -12.26 -13.64
C GLN A 554 24.17 -11.40 -14.66
N PHE A 555 24.83 -10.41 -15.26
CA PHE A 555 24.19 -9.38 -16.07
C PHE A 555 24.77 -9.24 -17.48
N GLY A 556 25.61 -10.19 -17.90
CA GLY A 556 26.24 -10.13 -19.22
C GLY A 556 25.24 -10.01 -20.35
N PHE A 557 24.09 -10.70 -20.23
CA PHE A 557 23.06 -10.64 -21.26
C PHE A 557 22.47 -9.23 -21.38
N LEU A 558 22.33 -8.52 -20.26
CA LEU A 558 21.84 -7.14 -20.29
C LEU A 558 22.87 -6.20 -20.92
N MET A 559 24.13 -6.33 -20.51
CA MET A 559 25.18 -5.47 -21.05
C MET A 559 25.39 -5.70 -22.54
N GLU A 560 25.29 -6.97 -22.98
CA GLU A 560 25.33 -7.30 -24.41
C GLU A 560 24.17 -6.63 -25.15
N ALA A 561 22.98 -6.69 -24.57
CA ALA A 561 21.81 -6.05 -25.17
C ALA A 561 21.98 -4.53 -25.27
N LEU A 562 22.55 -3.91 -24.22
CA LEU A 562 22.82 -2.47 -24.25
C LEU A 562 23.73 -2.08 -25.40
N ASP A 563 24.67 -2.96 -25.75
CA ASP A 563 25.59 -2.76 -26.88
C ASP A 563 24.93 -2.91 -28.24
N MET A 564 23.69 -3.42 -28.30
CA MET A 564 22.98 -3.67 -29.55
C MET A 564 21.99 -2.56 -29.90
N GLY A 565 22.17 -1.37 -29.36
CA GLY A 565 21.33 -0.23 -29.71
C GLY A 565 20.20 0.01 -28.75
N ALA A 566 20.49 -0.02 -27.45
CA ALA A 566 19.46 0.27 -26.44
C ALA A 566 19.04 1.74 -26.52
N PRO A 567 17.72 2.01 -26.49
CA PRO A 567 17.26 3.40 -26.48
C PRO A 567 17.37 3.99 -25.08
N PRO A 568 17.36 5.32 -24.97
CA PRO A 568 17.11 5.93 -23.67
C PRO A 568 15.74 5.45 -23.17
N HIS A 569 15.66 5.02 -21.91
CA HIS A 569 14.41 4.47 -21.38
C HIS A 569 14.34 4.66 -19.86
N GLY A 570 13.13 4.60 -19.35
CA GLY A 570 12.88 4.67 -17.92
C GLY A 570 11.59 3.96 -17.59
N GLY A 571 11.35 3.79 -16.31
CA GLY A 571 10.17 3.05 -15.90
C GLY A 571 9.75 3.32 -14.49
N LEU A 572 8.71 2.61 -14.08
CA LEU A 572 8.09 2.79 -12.78
C LEU A 572 7.31 1.52 -12.44
N ALA A 573 7.22 1.21 -11.16
CA ALA A 573 6.37 0.13 -10.69
C ALA A 573 5.57 0.60 -9.49
N TYR A 574 4.29 0.24 -9.46
CA TYR A 574 3.39 0.55 -8.35
C TYR A 574 2.99 -0.73 -7.64
N GLY A 575 2.87 -0.68 -6.31
CA GLY A 575 2.26 -1.75 -5.54
C GLY A 575 0.74 -1.69 -5.68
N VAL A 576 0.18 -2.59 -6.48
CA VAL A 576 -1.28 -2.61 -6.72
C VAL A 576 -2.02 -2.87 -5.41
N ASP A 577 -1.51 -3.78 -4.58
CA ASP A 577 -2.16 -4.12 -3.31
C ASP A 577 -2.28 -2.90 -2.41
N ARG A 578 -1.24 -2.08 -2.37
CA ARG A 578 -1.23 -0.87 -1.53
C ARG A 578 -2.19 0.18 -2.09
N ILE A 579 -2.21 0.38 -3.40
CA ILE A 579 -3.14 1.33 -4.03
C ILE A 579 -4.58 0.92 -3.72
N VAL A 580 -4.90 -0.37 -3.88
CA VAL A 580 -6.26 -0.87 -3.64
C VAL A 580 -6.61 -0.74 -2.16
N MET A 581 -5.66 -1.02 -1.26
CA MET A 581 -5.86 -0.86 0.17
C MET A 581 -6.29 0.59 0.50
N LEU A 582 -5.59 1.57 -0.07
CA LEU A 582 -5.90 2.97 0.18
C LEU A 582 -7.25 3.37 -0.42
N LEU A 583 -7.53 2.91 -1.65
CA LEU A 583 -8.82 3.19 -2.29
C LEU A 583 -9.99 2.57 -1.52
N ALA A 584 -9.78 1.38 -0.97
CA ALA A 584 -10.81 0.66 -0.22
C ALA A 584 -10.97 1.17 1.21
N GLY A 585 -9.99 1.94 1.70
CA GLY A 585 -10.00 2.42 3.07
C GLY A 585 -9.66 1.34 4.09
N GLU A 586 -8.87 0.35 3.69
CA GLU A 586 -8.46 -0.73 4.59
C GLU A 586 -7.10 -0.44 5.21
N GLU A 587 -6.84 -1.04 6.37
CA GLU A 587 -5.59 -0.87 7.08
C GLU A 587 -4.56 -1.95 6.74
N SER A 588 -4.99 -3.02 6.07
CA SER A 588 -4.13 -4.15 5.71
C SER A 588 -4.34 -4.54 4.26
N ILE A 589 -3.25 -4.82 3.54
CA ILE A 589 -3.36 -5.30 2.16
C ILE A 589 -4.04 -6.67 2.09
N ARG A 590 -4.02 -7.44 3.19
CA ARG A 590 -4.69 -8.74 3.24
C ARG A 590 -6.20 -8.63 3.00
N ASP A 591 -6.78 -7.47 3.30
CA ASP A 591 -8.22 -7.26 3.06
C ASP A 591 -8.54 -6.90 1.61
N THR A 592 -7.54 -6.80 0.76
CA THR A 592 -7.71 -6.49 -0.67
C THR A 592 -7.21 -7.61 -1.59
N ILE A 593 -6.75 -8.71 -1.00
CA ILE A 593 -6.23 -9.88 -1.73
C ILE A 593 -7.18 -11.04 -1.45
N ALA A 594 -7.56 -11.77 -2.50
CA ALA A 594 -8.55 -12.84 -2.35
C ALA A 594 -8.09 -13.89 -1.33
N PHE A 595 -6.87 -14.40 -1.48
CA PHE A 595 -6.35 -15.48 -0.63
C PHE A 595 -4.94 -15.13 -0.15
N PRO A 596 -4.81 -14.20 0.83
CA PRO A 596 -3.49 -13.78 1.30
C PRO A 596 -2.89 -14.80 2.26
N LYS A 597 -1.57 -14.69 2.43
CA LYS A 597 -0.85 -15.47 3.45
C LYS A 597 -0.90 -14.74 4.80
N THR A 598 -0.72 -15.49 5.88
CA THR A 598 -0.55 -14.92 7.22
C THR A 598 0.81 -14.25 7.34
N GLN A 599 1.08 -13.63 8.48
CA GLN A 599 2.39 -13.04 8.78
C GLN A 599 3.50 -14.10 8.86
N GLN A 600 3.13 -15.37 9.03
CA GLN A 600 4.08 -16.49 9.02
C GLN A 600 4.18 -17.11 7.62
N ALA A 601 3.69 -16.42 6.59
CA ALA A 601 3.74 -16.86 5.19
C ALA A 601 3.01 -18.19 4.96
N ARG A 602 1.87 -18.38 5.64
CA ARG A 602 1.06 -19.60 5.52
C ARG A 602 -0.32 -19.30 4.97
N CYS A 603 -0.84 -20.21 4.15
CA CYS A 603 -2.23 -20.19 3.75
C CYS A 603 -3.02 -21.11 4.68
N LEU A 604 -3.85 -20.54 5.53
CA LEU A 604 -4.58 -21.33 6.53
C LEU A 604 -5.69 -22.19 5.89
N MET A 605 -6.14 -21.80 4.71
CA MET A 605 -7.23 -22.51 4.04
C MET A 605 -6.73 -23.77 3.33
N THR A 606 -5.62 -23.65 2.57
CA THR A 606 -5.06 -24.77 1.81
C THR A 606 -3.95 -25.50 2.55
N GLN A 607 -3.48 -24.93 3.67
CA GLN A 607 -2.38 -25.45 4.48
C GLN A 607 -1.02 -25.37 3.75
N ALA A 608 -0.89 -24.47 2.77
CA ALA A 608 0.41 -24.24 2.13
C ALA A 608 1.28 -23.38 3.05
N PRO A 609 2.60 -23.59 3.15
CA PRO A 609 3.36 -24.66 2.49
C PRO A 609 3.14 -26.00 3.19
N ALA A 610 3.32 -27.09 2.45
CA ALA A 610 3.08 -28.43 2.93
C ALA A 610 4.23 -29.36 2.55
N ASP A 611 4.24 -30.54 3.15
CA ASP A 611 5.22 -31.58 2.83
C ASP A 611 5.10 -32.02 1.39
N VAL A 612 6.20 -32.50 0.86
CA VAL A 612 6.23 -33.17 -0.45
C VAL A 612 6.71 -34.61 -0.24
N SER A 613 6.37 -35.49 -1.19
CA SER A 613 6.70 -36.89 -1.06
C SER A 613 8.20 -37.15 -1.36
N GLU A 614 8.73 -38.24 -0.82
CA GLU A 614 10.11 -38.65 -1.11
C GLU A 614 10.32 -38.83 -2.61
N ARG A 615 9.33 -39.39 -3.31
CA ARG A 615 9.41 -39.55 -4.76
C ARG A 615 9.59 -38.22 -5.48
N GLN A 616 8.86 -37.18 -5.05
CA GLN A 616 9.01 -35.84 -5.63
C GLN A 616 10.41 -35.29 -5.41
N LEU A 617 10.97 -35.47 -4.21
CA LEU A 617 12.32 -35.03 -3.90
C LEU A 617 13.35 -35.76 -4.75
N GLU A 618 13.21 -37.11 -4.89
CA GLU A 618 14.09 -37.92 -5.71
C GLU A 618 14.06 -37.46 -7.17
N GLU A 619 12.90 -37.21 -7.72
CA GLU A 619 12.73 -36.75 -9.10
C GLU A 619 13.40 -35.40 -9.34
N LEU A 620 13.50 -34.59 -8.32
CA LEU A 620 14.12 -33.25 -8.40
C LEU A 620 15.60 -33.28 -8.01
N HIS A 621 16.10 -34.43 -7.55
CA HIS A 621 17.49 -34.61 -7.09
C HIS A 621 17.80 -33.65 -5.92
N VAL A 622 16.86 -33.50 -4.96
CA VAL A 622 17.03 -32.66 -3.79
C VAL A 622 16.69 -33.43 -2.52
N ALA A 623 17.20 -32.96 -1.39
CA ALA A 623 16.91 -33.54 -0.10
C ALA A 623 16.72 -32.41 0.92
N SER A 624 15.85 -32.64 1.90
CA SER A 624 15.66 -31.67 2.98
C SER A 624 16.67 -31.95 4.09
N THR A 625 17.36 -30.91 4.53
CA THR A 625 18.24 -30.99 5.71
C THR A 625 17.56 -30.44 6.96
N TRP A 626 16.29 -30.02 6.83
CA TRP A 626 15.55 -29.47 7.95
C TRP A 626 15.25 -30.56 8.98
N VAL A 627 15.47 -30.22 10.25
CA VAL A 627 15.20 -31.11 11.37
C VAL A 627 14.27 -30.39 12.34
N ASP A 628 13.26 -31.11 12.80
CA ASP A 628 12.33 -30.56 13.79
C ASP A 628 13.07 -30.42 15.14
N GLU A 629 13.15 -29.20 15.65
CA GLU A 629 13.86 -28.93 16.92
C GLU A 629 13.16 -29.53 18.14
N GLU A 630 11.90 -29.96 17.99
CA GLU A 630 11.14 -30.55 19.07
C GLU A 630 11.22 -32.08 19.13
N SER A 631 11.94 -32.72 18.21
CA SER A 631 12.07 -34.19 18.19
C SER A 631 13.30 -34.66 18.96
#